data_0d6a24ec050f4fed1bdc38b50992b951
#
_entry.id   0d6a24ec050f4fed1bdc38b50992b951
#
_cell.length_a   1.000
_cell.length_b   1.000
_cell.length_c   1.000
_cell.angle_alpha   90.00
_cell.angle_beta   90.00
_cell.angle_gamma   90.00
#
_symmetry.space_group_name_H-M   'P 1'
#
loop_
_entity.id
_entity.type
_entity.pdbx_description
1 polymer ?
#
loop_
_entity_poly.entity_id
_entity_poly.type
_entity_poly.pdbx_seq_one_letter_code
_entity_poly.pdbx_strand_id
1 'polypeptide(L)'
;RQVVAVDGGDILYSMLVNGRVDAIAGHREALVQYARDYSKDYRILEEPLMKSYIGVAFYKDDQRELVNKLNDALGDMQSDGTLAKIASKYLPDVDYYLMAGDSSGN
;
A
#
# COMPACT_ATOMS: atom_id res chain seq x y z
N ARG A 1 -21.43 -7.86 15.50
CA ARG A 1 -20.27 -7.77 14.61
C ARG A 1 -19.00 -8.00 15.40
N GLN A 2 -18.14 -8.82 14.86
CA GLN A 2 -16.91 -9.22 15.52
C GLN A 2 -15.74 -8.94 14.59
N VAL A 3 -14.66 -8.39 15.15
CA VAL A 3 -13.39 -8.21 14.43
C VAL A 3 -12.40 -9.20 15.03
N VAL A 4 -11.75 -9.95 14.16
CA VAL A 4 -10.73 -10.94 14.53
C VAL A 4 -9.41 -10.51 13.94
N ALA A 5 -8.41 -10.31 14.78
CA ALA A 5 -7.05 -10.02 14.33
C ALA A 5 -6.25 -11.32 14.22
N VAL A 6 -5.51 -11.46 13.15
CA VAL A 6 -4.67 -12.64 12.90
C VAL A 6 -3.26 -12.22 12.51
N ASP A 7 -2.31 -13.07 12.78
CA ASP A 7 -0.93 -12.90 12.36
C ASP A 7 -0.70 -13.64 11.05
N GLY A 8 -0.35 -12.89 10.02
CA GLY A 8 -0.01 -13.45 8.73
C GLY A 8 -1.12 -13.44 7.70
N GLY A 9 -0.76 -13.10 6.47
CA GLY A 9 -1.68 -13.00 5.35
C GLY A 9 -2.31 -14.34 4.96
N ASP A 10 -1.57 -15.43 5.08
CA ASP A 10 -2.06 -16.75 4.71
C ASP A 10 -3.29 -17.17 5.52
N ILE A 11 -3.26 -16.88 6.82
CA ILE A 11 -4.40 -17.16 7.70
C ILE A 11 -5.58 -16.29 7.31
N LEU A 12 -5.34 -15.02 7.04
CA LEU A 12 -6.35 -14.04 6.65
C LEU A 12 -7.13 -14.51 5.41
N TYR A 13 -6.41 -14.87 4.36
CA TYR A 13 -7.00 -15.31 3.10
C TYR A 13 -7.71 -16.65 3.26
N SER A 14 -7.13 -17.58 4.02
CA SER A 14 -7.73 -18.86 4.30
C SER A 14 -9.09 -18.72 5.00
N MET A 15 -9.20 -17.80 5.93
CA MET A 15 -10.47 -17.54 6.63
C MET A 15 -11.54 -17.02 5.68
N LEU A 16 -11.17 -16.16 4.73
CA LEU A 16 -12.12 -15.69 3.73
C LEU A 16 -12.57 -16.81 2.80
N VAL A 17 -11.61 -17.56 2.26
CA VAL A 17 -11.89 -18.67 1.32
C VAL A 17 -12.79 -19.72 1.96
N ASN A 18 -12.56 -20.03 3.21
CA ASN A 18 -13.31 -21.05 3.93
C ASN A 18 -14.63 -20.52 4.53
N GLY A 19 -14.97 -19.28 4.26
CA GLY A 19 -16.22 -18.70 4.74
C GLY A 19 -16.30 -18.45 6.25
N ARG A 20 -15.15 -18.42 6.91
CA ARG A 20 -15.11 -18.13 8.36
C ARG A 20 -15.30 -16.67 8.68
N VAL A 21 -14.99 -15.81 7.72
CA VAL A 21 -15.23 -14.37 7.80
C VAL A 21 -15.89 -13.90 6.51
N ASP A 22 -16.62 -12.82 6.60
CA ASP A 22 -17.34 -12.24 5.46
C ASP A 22 -16.47 -11.27 4.67
N ALA A 23 -15.45 -10.71 5.32
CA ALA A 23 -14.53 -9.75 4.71
C ALA A 23 -13.19 -9.78 5.42
N ILE A 24 -12.17 -9.35 4.69
CA ILE A 24 -10.83 -9.15 5.25
C ILE A 24 -10.37 -7.72 4.98
N ALA A 25 -9.48 -7.23 5.81
CA ALA A 25 -8.84 -5.94 5.65
C ALA A 25 -7.34 -6.11 5.58
N GLY A 26 -6.70 -5.40 4.67
CA GLY A 26 -5.27 -5.47 4.47
C GLY A 26 -4.80 -4.34 3.56
N HIS A 27 -3.52 -4.36 3.23
CA HIS A 27 -2.96 -3.41 2.29
C HIS A 27 -3.52 -3.65 0.89
N ARG A 28 -3.83 -2.56 0.20
CA ARG A 28 -4.48 -2.62 -1.10
C ARG A 28 -3.71 -3.47 -2.11
N GLU A 29 -2.41 -3.30 -2.19
CA GLU A 29 -1.59 -4.02 -3.16
C GLU A 29 -1.62 -5.54 -2.94
N ALA A 30 -1.61 -5.99 -1.70
CA ALA A 30 -1.72 -7.40 -1.37
C ALA A 30 -3.11 -7.96 -1.71
N LEU A 31 -4.16 -7.18 -1.45
CA LEU A 31 -5.52 -7.57 -1.77
C LEU A 31 -5.76 -7.62 -3.28
N VAL A 32 -5.20 -6.67 -4.02
CA VAL A 32 -5.28 -6.66 -5.49
C VAL A 32 -4.60 -7.89 -6.07
N GLN A 33 -3.40 -8.22 -5.57
CA GLN A 33 -2.68 -9.41 -6.01
C GLN A 33 -3.48 -10.68 -5.70
N TYR A 34 -4.00 -10.79 -4.50
CA TYR A 34 -4.83 -11.92 -4.09
C TYR A 34 -6.07 -12.06 -4.97
N ALA A 35 -6.78 -10.97 -5.20
CA ALA A 35 -7.97 -10.97 -6.04
C ALA A 35 -7.65 -11.38 -7.48
N ARG A 36 -6.46 -11.06 -7.97
CA ARG A 36 -5.99 -11.47 -9.30
C ARG A 36 -5.74 -12.98 -9.36
N ASP A 37 -5.09 -13.51 -8.33
CA ASP A 37 -4.65 -14.92 -8.31
C ASP A 37 -5.80 -15.89 -8.00
N TYR A 38 -6.78 -15.45 -7.19
CA TYR A 38 -7.84 -16.31 -6.68
C TYR A 38 -9.25 -15.82 -6.98
N SER A 39 -9.44 -15.05 -7.90
CA SER A 39 -10.34 -13.95 -8.09
C SER A 39 -11.72 -14.23 -8.59
N LYS A 40 -12.41 -15.19 -8.29
CA LYS A 40 -13.73 -15.20 -8.95
C LYS A 40 -14.85 -14.58 -8.12
N ASP A 41 -14.72 -14.62 -6.82
CA ASP A 41 -15.86 -14.35 -5.94
C ASP A 41 -15.63 -13.18 -5.00
N TYR A 42 -14.52 -12.46 -5.16
CA TYR A 42 -14.15 -11.39 -4.26
C TYR A 42 -14.04 -10.06 -4.98
N ARG A 43 -14.37 -9.00 -4.27
CA ARG A 43 -14.20 -7.64 -4.76
C ARG A 43 -13.55 -6.79 -3.68
N ILE A 44 -12.82 -5.79 -4.12
CA ILE A 44 -12.26 -4.78 -3.23
C ILE A 44 -13.26 -3.63 -3.20
N LEU A 45 -13.62 -3.18 -2.00
CA LEU A 45 -14.50 -2.04 -1.84
C LEU A 45 -13.76 -0.76 -2.25
N GLU A 46 -14.47 0.15 -2.88
CA GLU A 46 -13.87 1.41 -3.38
C GLU A 46 -13.44 2.32 -2.24
N GLU A 47 -14.24 2.35 -1.18
CA GLU A 47 -13.97 3.18 -0.03
C GLU A 47 -12.95 2.50 0.89
N PRO A 48 -11.77 3.10 1.09
CA PRO A 48 -10.77 2.53 1.99
C PRO A 48 -11.14 2.73 3.45
N LEU A 49 -10.71 1.80 4.30
CA LEU A 49 -10.85 1.96 5.74
C LEU A 49 -9.99 3.11 6.26
N MET A 50 -8.79 3.23 5.74
CA MET A 50 -7.88 4.31 6.06
C MET A 50 -6.85 4.45 4.95
N LYS A 51 -6.23 5.61 4.86
CA LYS A 51 -5.09 5.87 4.00
C LYS A 51 -3.87 6.09 4.86
N SER A 52 -2.75 5.53 4.44
CA SER A 52 -1.47 5.71 5.12
C SER A 52 -0.36 5.92 4.10
N TYR A 53 0.74 6.45 4.57
CA TYR A 53 1.89 6.71 3.74
C TYR A 53 2.96 5.67 3.98
N ILE A 54 3.70 5.34 2.93
CA ILE A 54 4.84 4.46 2.99
C ILE A 54 6.08 5.33 2.96
N GLY A 55 7.01 5.05 3.85
CA GLY A 55 8.25 5.79 3.94
C GLY A 55 9.44 4.88 4.16
N VAL A 56 10.62 5.46 4.02
CA VAL A 56 11.88 4.79 4.31
C VAL A 56 12.33 5.19 5.72
N ALA A 57 12.64 4.21 6.54
CA ALA A 57 13.08 4.45 7.90
C ALA A 57 14.62 4.44 7.98
N PHE A 58 15.13 5.34 8.79
CA PHE A 58 16.56 5.45 9.07
C PHE A 58 16.80 5.32 10.56
N TYR A 59 18.02 4.99 10.93
CA TYR A 59 18.43 5.14 12.32
C TYR A 59 18.27 6.58 12.76
N LYS A 60 17.82 6.78 13.97
CA LYS A 60 17.60 8.12 14.53
C LYS A 60 18.87 8.94 14.69
N ASP A 61 20.01 8.26 14.76
CA ASP A 61 21.30 8.89 14.99
C ASP A 61 21.95 9.28 13.67
N ASP A 62 22.00 10.54 13.43
CA ASP A 62 22.82 11.24 12.43
C ASP A 62 22.78 10.73 10.98
N GLN A 63 21.60 10.55 10.44
CA GLN A 63 21.42 10.28 9.02
C GLN A 63 20.73 11.44 8.28
N ARG A 64 20.76 12.63 8.88
CA ARG A 64 19.98 13.78 8.38
C ARG A 64 20.34 14.17 6.97
N GLU A 65 21.63 14.17 6.62
CA GLU A 65 22.07 14.50 5.27
C GLU A 65 21.53 13.50 4.24
N LEU A 66 21.61 12.22 4.56
CA LEU A 66 21.10 11.17 3.68
C LEU A 66 19.57 11.25 3.56
N VAL A 67 18.86 11.50 4.64
CA VAL A 67 17.41 11.68 4.64
C VAL A 67 17.02 12.85 3.75
N ASN A 68 17.72 13.98 3.86
CA ASN A 68 17.44 15.15 3.04
C ASN A 68 17.70 14.88 1.56
N LYS A 69 18.80 14.22 1.24
CA LYS A 69 19.11 13.84 -0.14
C LYS A 69 18.05 12.91 -0.73
N LEU A 70 17.59 11.94 0.05
CA LEU A 70 16.54 11.04 -0.41
C LEU A 70 15.22 11.77 -0.61
N ASN A 71 14.83 12.63 0.32
CA ASN A 71 13.61 13.43 0.19
C ASN A 71 13.66 14.32 -1.05
N ASP A 72 14.78 14.97 -1.31
CA ASP A 72 14.96 15.81 -2.48
C ASP A 72 14.87 15.00 -3.77
N ALA A 73 15.53 13.85 -3.80
CA ALA A 73 15.49 12.94 -4.95
C ALA A 73 14.09 12.43 -5.23
N LEU A 74 13.36 12.01 -4.19
CA LEU A 74 11.99 11.54 -4.34
C LEU A 74 11.06 12.66 -4.80
N GLY A 75 11.25 13.88 -4.28
CA GLY A 75 10.50 15.05 -4.72
C GLY A 75 10.72 15.37 -6.18
N ASP A 76 11.96 15.34 -6.63
CA ASP A 76 12.32 15.57 -8.03
C ASP A 76 11.72 14.48 -8.93
N MET A 77 11.80 13.23 -8.53
CA MET A 77 11.24 12.10 -9.27
C MET A 77 9.71 12.16 -9.35
N GLN A 78 9.07 12.66 -8.31
CA GLN A 78 7.64 12.88 -8.34
C GLN A 78 7.26 14.00 -9.30
N SER A 79 8.04 15.09 -9.30
CA SER A 79 7.76 16.26 -10.14
C SER A 79 8.00 15.99 -11.63
N ASP A 80 9.02 15.20 -11.98
CA ASP A 80 9.37 14.93 -13.37
C ASP A 80 8.71 13.68 -13.97
N GLY A 81 7.92 12.96 -13.17
CA GLY A 81 7.24 11.76 -13.61
C GLY A 81 8.03 10.47 -13.53
N THR A 82 9.29 10.53 -13.09
CA THR A 82 10.15 9.34 -12.98
C THR A 82 9.58 8.34 -11.99
N LEU A 83 9.07 8.82 -10.84
CA LEU A 83 8.50 7.97 -9.81
C LEU A 83 7.29 7.22 -10.34
N ALA A 84 6.39 7.91 -11.05
CA ALA A 84 5.23 7.29 -11.68
C ALA A 84 5.63 6.22 -12.69
N LYS A 85 6.65 6.50 -13.50
CA LYS A 85 7.16 5.57 -14.49
C LYS A 85 7.71 4.30 -13.86
N ILE A 86 8.49 4.42 -12.81
CA ILE A 86 9.05 3.26 -12.09
C ILE A 86 7.93 2.48 -11.40
N ALA A 87 7.08 3.17 -10.65
CA ALA A 87 6.00 2.54 -9.89
C ALA A 87 5.01 1.80 -10.78
N SER A 88 4.75 2.31 -12.00
CA SER A 88 3.81 1.67 -12.92
C SER A 88 4.26 0.28 -13.37
N LYS A 89 5.54 -0.05 -13.23
CA LYS A 89 6.04 -1.39 -13.52
C LYS A 89 5.63 -2.42 -12.48
N TYR A 90 5.30 -1.97 -11.28
CA TYR A 90 5.04 -2.84 -10.13
C TYR A 90 3.62 -2.74 -9.61
N LEU A 91 3.00 -1.58 -9.74
CA LEU A 91 1.69 -1.28 -9.17
C LEU A 91 0.68 -0.99 -10.28
N PRO A 92 -0.47 -1.68 -10.28
CA PRO A 92 -1.61 -1.22 -11.04
C PRO A 92 -2.16 0.05 -10.39
N ASP A 93 -2.83 0.90 -11.13
CA ASP A 93 -3.44 2.12 -10.60
C ASP A 93 -2.43 3.03 -9.87
N VAL A 94 -1.28 3.25 -10.50
CA VAL A 94 -0.19 4.01 -9.90
C VAL A 94 -0.64 5.40 -9.43
N ASP A 95 -1.55 6.03 -10.12
CA ASP A 95 -2.06 7.35 -9.75
C ASP A 95 -2.72 7.36 -8.38
N TYR A 96 -3.37 6.28 -8.00
CA TYR A 96 -3.97 6.13 -6.69
C TYR A 96 -2.93 6.27 -5.57
N TYR A 97 -1.76 5.68 -5.75
CA TYR A 97 -0.69 5.71 -4.75
C TYR A 97 0.03 7.06 -4.69
N LEU A 98 0.26 7.66 -5.84
CA LEU A 98 1.02 8.91 -5.92
C LEU A 98 0.20 10.12 -5.47
N MET A 99 -1.08 10.14 -5.78
CA MET A 99 -1.98 11.23 -5.33
C MET A 99 -2.07 11.28 -3.81
N ALA A 100 -2.03 10.14 -3.16
CA ALA A 100 -2.05 10.10 -1.71
C ALA A 100 -0.80 10.76 -1.10
N GLY A 101 0.33 10.70 -1.81
CA GLY A 101 1.58 11.34 -1.38
C GLY A 101 1.51 12.86 -1.35
N ASP A 102 0.81 13.45 -2.28
CA ASP A 102 0.71 14.92 -2.37
C ASP A 102 0.02 15.54 -1.16
N SER A 103 -0.89 14.83 -0.55
CA SER A 103 -1.60 15.34 0.62
C SER A 103 -0.76 15.34 1.89
N SER A 104 0.43 14.79 1.84
CA SER A 104 1.32 14.68 2.99
C SER A 104 2.16 15.91 3.24
N GLY A 105 1.91 16.99 2.56
CA GLY A 105 2.66 18.24 2.69
C GLY A 105 2.78 18.79 4.12
N ASN A 106 2.43 18.04 5.05
CA ASN A 106 2.60 18.31 6.48
C ASN A 106 3.93 17.73 7.01
#